data_8fcada88adf67c37dffb39cce2ec23a4
#
_entry.id   8fcada88adf67c37dffb39cce2ec23a4
#
_cell.length_a   1.000
_cell.length_b   1.000
_cell.length_c   1.000
_cell.angle_alpha   90.00
_cell.angle_beta   90.00
_cell.angle_gamma   90.00
#
_symmetry.space_group_name_H-M   'P 1'
#
loop_
_entity.id
_entity.type
_entity.pdbx_description
1 polymer ?
#
loop_
_entity_poly.entity_id
_entity_poly.type
_entity_poly.pdbx_seq_one_letter_code
_entity_poly.pdbx_strand_id
1 'polypeptide(L)' 'MSKPIMPSVDEMKGKWKQHVGAAKIAWGKLTEDELLKAEGHQEKLTGLVQERYAITRDEADRQVKSFFDINK' A
#
# COMPACT_ATOMS: atom_id res chain seq x y z
N MET A 1 22.22 17.49 -5.34
CA MET A 1 21.77 16.31 -5.02
C MET A 1 20.46 15.92 -5.58
N SER A 2 20.40 14.95 -6.32
CA SER A 2 19.14 14.60 -6.92
C SER A 2 18.43 13.60 -6.08
N LYS A 3 17.12 13.73 -6.06
CA LYS A 3 16.31 12.79 -5.36
C LYS A 3 15.77 11.77 -6.32
N PRO A 4 15.42 10.58 -5.85
CA PRO A 4 14.78 9.62 -6.72
C PRO A 4 13.51 10.22 -7.29
N ILE A 5 13.25 9.92 -8.52
CA ILE A 5 12.04 10.39 -9.16
C ILE A 5 10.82 9.75 -8.56
N MET A 6 10.93 8.47 -8.23
CA MET A 6 9.81 7.77 -7.62
C MET A 6 9.81 8.00 -6.13
N PRO A 7 8.63 8.01 -5.50
CA PRO A 7 8.56 8.15 -4.06
C PRO A 7 9.33 7.01 -3.42
N SER A 8 10.14 7.33 -2.47
CA SER A 8 10.83 6.32 -1.71
C SER A 8 9.85 5.68 -0.72
N VAL A 9 10.28 4.57 -0.15
CA VAL A 9 9.50 3.95 0.91
C VAL A 9 9.29 4.93 2.05
N ASP A 10 10.31 5.74 2.33
CA ASP A 10 10.21 6.73 3.39
C ASP A 10 9.14 7.77 3.10
N GLU A 11 9.04 8.21 1.85
CA GLU A 11 8.02 9.18 1.50
C GLU A 11 6.63 8.59 1.64
N MET A 12 6.45 7.35 1.21
CA MET A 12 5.15 6.71 1.35
C MET A 12 4.79 6.52 2.81
N LYS A 13 5.75 6.13 3.64
CA LYS A 13 5.51 5.98 5.07
C LYS A 13 5.13 7.31 5.72
N GLY A 14 5.80 8.37 5.35
CA GLY A 14 5.51 9.68 5.90
C GLY A 14 4.15 10.21 5.53
N LYS A 15 3.63 9.79 4.38
CA LYS A 15 2.33 10.24 3.91
C LYS A 15 1.26 9.18 4.04
N TRP A 16 1.58 8.08 4.69
CA TRP A 16 0.68 6.93 4.67
C TRP A 16 -0.70 7.24 5.22
N LYS A 17 -0.77 8.01 6.30
CA LYS A 17 -2.07 8.36 6.86
C LYS A 17 -2.97 9.03 5.83
N GLN A 18 -2.40 9.84 4.97
CA GLN A 18 -3.17 10.51 3.94
C GLN A 18 -3.67 9.54 2.89
N HIS A 19 -2.97 8.41 2.73
CA HIS A 19 -3.32 7.44 1.71
C HIS A 19 -4.21 6.32 2.23
N VAL A 20 -4.42 6.25 3.54
CA VAL A 20 -5.23 5.18 4.11
C VAL A 20 -6.66 5.22 3.57
N GLY A 21 -7.21 6.42 3.40
CA GLY A 21 -8.55 6.54 2.85
C GLY A 21 -8.65 5.96 1.44
N ALA A 22 -7.65 6.27 0.60
CA ALA A 22 -7.63 5.72 -0.75
C ALA A 22 -7.45 4.22 -0.72
N ALA A 23 -6.65 3.71 0.20
CA ALA A 23 -6.44 2.28 0.33
C ALA A 23 -7.72 1.57 0.74
N LYS A 24 -8.52 2.20 1.60
CA LYS A 24 -9.80 1.62 2.00
C LYS A 24 -10.76 1.52 0.82
N ILE A 25 -10.69 2.47 -0.07
CA ILE A 25 -11.51 2.42 -1.28
C ILE A 25 -11.03 1.30 -2.19
N ALA A 26 -9.72 1.17 -2.35
CA ALA A 26 -9.14 0.14 -3.21
C ALA A 26 -9.37 -1.26 -2.66
N TRP A 27 -9.28 -1.40 -1.34
CA TRP A 27 -9.39 -2.72 -0.68
C TRP A 27 -10.38 -2.61 0.47
N GLY A 28 -11.66 -2.66 0.12
CA GLY A 28 -12.72 -2.49 1.11
C GLY A 28 -12.74 -3.52 2.21
N LYS A 29 -12.12 -4.68 2.00
CA LYS A 29 -12.06 -5.72 3.02
C LYS A 29 -11.02 -5.45 4.11
N LEU A 30 -10.11 -4.52 3.87
CA LEU A 30 -9.11 -4.18 4.87
C LEU A 30 -9.67 -3.13 5.81
N THR A 31 -9.36 -3.27 7.11
CA THR A 31 -9.80 -2.28 8.08
C THR A 31 -8.80 -1.15 8.15
N GLU A 32 -9.25 -0.01 8.66
CA GLU A 32 -8.38 1.13 8.85
C GLU A 32 -7.21 0.79 9.75
N ASP A 33 -7.48 0.04 10.83
CA ASP A 33 -6.43 -0.38 11.74
C ASP A 33 -5.35 -1.19 11.03
N GLU A 34 -5.78 -2.13 10.20
CA GLU A 34 -4.83 -2.96 9.47
C GLU A 34 -3.99 -2.11 8.51
N LEU A 35 -4.64 -1.17 7.85
CA LEU A 35 -3.93 -0.30 6.93
C LEU A 35 -2.94 0.59 7.66
N LEU A 36 -3.34 1.12 8.81
CA LEU A 36 -2.43 1.94 9.59
C LEU A 36 -1.21 1.13 10.04
N LYS A 37 -1.41 -0.13 10.40
CA LYS A 37 -0.31 -0.98 10.82
C LYS A 37 0.63 -1.32 9.69
N ALA A 38 0.16 -1.28 8.46
CA ALA A 38 1.02 -1.52 7.31
C ALA A 38 2.04 -0.41 7.12
N GLU A 39 1.73 0.79 7.58
CA GLU A 39 2.66 1.92 7.62
C GLU A 39 3.26 2.28 6.26
N GLY A 40 2.57 1.95 5.18
CA GLY A 40 3.08 2.22 3.85
C GLY A 40 4.15 1.27 3.37
N HIS A 41 4.40 0.18 4.10
CA HIS A 41 5.35 -0.84 3.67
C HIS A 41 4.72 -1.72 2.62
N GLN A 42 5.36 -1.75 1.45
CA GLN A 42 4.79 -2.52 0.33
C GLN A 42 4.59 -3.98 0.68
N GLU A 43 5.57 -4.60 1.32
CA GLU A 43 5.49 -6.02 1.63
C GLU A 43 4.38 -6.34 2.63
N LYS A 44 4.24 -5.49 3.64
CA LYS A 44 3.19 -5.69 4.62
C LYS A 44 1.82 -5.56 3.99
N LEU A 45 1.66 -4.56 3.15
CA LEU A 45 0.39 -4.35 2.49
C LEU A 45 0.07 -5.48 1.52
N THR A 46 1.08 -5.94 0.79
CA THR A 46 0.90 -7.07 -0.11
C THR A 46 0.42 -8.30 0.65
N GLY A 47 1.02 -8.57 1.80
CA GLY A 47 0.61 -9.71 2.61
C GLY A 47 -0.82 -9.59 3.10
N LEU A 48 -1.22 -8.40 3.52
CA LEU A 48 -2.59 -8.16 3.96
C LEU A 48 -3.60 -8.39 2.83
N VAL A 49 -3.31 -7.84 1.66
CA VAL A 49 -4.20 -7.97 0.52
C VAL A 49 -4.31 -9.43 0.12
N GLN A 50 -3.18 -10.12 0.08
CA GLN A 50 -3.16 -11.52 -0.27
C GLN A 50 -4.03 -12.34 0.68
N GLU A 51 -3.91 -12.09 1.95
CA GLU A 51 -4.62 -12.84 2.96
C GLU A 51 -6.14 -12.57 2.92
N ARG A 52 -6.50 -11.30 2.83
CA ARG A 52 -7.91 -10.92 2.91
C ARG A 52 -8.68 -11.30 1.65
N TYR A 53 -8.03 -11.28 0.51
CA TYR A 53 -8.71 -11.55 -0.74
C TYR A 53 -8.43 -12.94 -1.27
N ALA A 54 -7.59 -13.71 -0.59
CA ALA A 54 -7.25 -15.09 -0.98
C ALA A 54 -6.76 -15.15 -2.42
N ILE A 55 -5.89 -14.24 -2.79
CA ILE A 55 -5.31 -14.19 -4.13
C ILE A 55 -3.83 -14.56 -4.04
N THR A 56 -3.21 -14.75 -5.20
CA THR A 56 -1.80 -15.08 -5.23
C THR A 56 -0.97 -13.90 -4.80
N ARG A 57 0.26 -14.18 -4.39
CA ARG A 57 1.17 -13.11 -4.04
C ARG A 57 1.46 -12.21 -5.22
N ASP A 58 1.59 -12.80 -6.41
CA ASP A 58 1.84 -12.02 -7.61
C ASP A 58 0.71 -11.04 -7.88
N GLU A 59 -0.51 -11.48 -7.72
CA GLU A 59 -1.65 -10.60 -7.95
C GLU A 59 -1.71 -9.51 -6.89
N ALA A 60 -1.50 -9.88 -5.63
CA ALA A 60 -1.49 -8.89 -4.55
C ALA A 60 -0.39 -7.86 -4.77
N ASP A 61 0.78 -8.33 -5.15
CA ASP A 61 1.92 -7.44 -5.39
C ASP A 61 1.62 -6.47 -6.52
N ARG A 62 0.99 -6.96 -7.57
CA ARG A 62 0.61 -6.11 -8.70
C ARG A 62 -0.36 -5.01 -8.27
N GLN A 63 -1.35 -5.38 -7.47
CA GLN A 63 -2.33 -4.42 -7.00
C GLN A 63 -1.68 -3.36 -6.12
N VAL A 64 -0.79 -3.78 -5.22
CA VAL A 64 -0.15 -2.86 -4.31
C VAL A 64 0.79 -1.93 -5.06
N LYS A 65 1.54 -2.45 -6.00
CA LYS A 65 2.41 -1.60 -6.81
C LYS A 65 1.62 -0.57 -7.60
N SER A 66 0.51 -1.01 -8.17
CA SER A 66 -0.34 -0.09 -8.92
C SER A 66 -0.89 1.00 -8.01
N PHE A 67 -1.29 0.62 -6.80
CA PHE A 67 -1.79 1.60 -5.84
C PHE A 67 -0.73 2.63 -5.50
N PHE A 68 0.49 2.18 -5.22
CA PHE A 68 1.56 3.10 -4.89
C PHE A 68 1.88 4.02 -6.07
N ASP A 69 1.79 3.50 -7.27
CA ASP A 69 2.06 4.27 -8.47
C ASP A 69 1.04 5.38 -8.66
N ILE A 70 -0.21 5.07 -8.44
CA ILE A 70 -1.30 6.03 -8.63
C ILE A 70 -1.28 7.09 -7.54
N ASN A 71 -0.91 6.72 -6.33
CA ASN A 71 -0.99 7.61 -5.18
C ASN A 71 0.35 8.18 -4.73
N LYS A 72 1.31 8.26 -5.60
CA LYS A 72 2.59 8.84 -5.22
C LYS A 72 2.55 10.38 -5.21
#